data_9b488c00f395b7eff9a8d4c7a19bdf76
#
_entry.id   9b488c00f395b7eff9a8d4c7a19bdf76
#
_cell.length_a   1.000
_cell.length_b   1.000
_cell.length_c   1.000
_cell.angle_alpha   90.00
_cell.angle_beta   90.00
_cell.angle_gamma   90.00
#
_symmetry.space_group_name_H-M   'P 1'
#
loop_
_entity.id
_entity.type
_entity.pdbx_description
1 polymer ?
#
loop_
_entity_poly.entity_id
_entity_poly.type
_entity_poly.pdbx_seq_one_letter_code
_entity_poly.pdbx_strand_id
1 'polypeptide(L)'
;MERKNLALLCAGVVCFWLFALAFGTAQGNGLRQQSPAVQAAADQTQPVQPAAAQPALELPCRAACLIDQQTGTILYEKNADQQMPIASITKVMTLLLTFEAVHDGRIAMDTLVPVSEHAYHMGGSQIWLEPGEQFTLDEMIKAICVSSANDAAVAVAELVGGSEPGFVQMMNARAAELGMVNTTFHNACGLDTEGHLSTAHDVAIMSREILNTCPEVLHYTGIWTDTLRGGATQLVNTNKLLKRYNGITGLKTGTTSGAGVCISASATRDGLDLIAVVLGSLSSSERFTAATTLLDYGFAAYAAVPLPAMADRPLLIKVKGSAEESVPLDYTALPETLLMPKENAAALTAQLDLPQELEAPVQLGQTVGTVRILSGETQLGEYEVRAAADAEKMDFGTAFGLLWDALTGCES
;
A
#
# COMPACT_ATOMS: atom_id res chain seq x y z
N MET A 1 14.87 25.66 72.58
CA MET A 1 15.34 24.48 71.80
C MET A 1 14.14 23.60 71.36
N GLU A 2 12.90 24.09 71.38
CA GLU A 2 11.69 23.29 71.13
C GLU A 2 10.88 23.65 69.87
N ARG A 3 11.20 24.77 69.21
CA ARG A 3 10.43 25.15 67.99
C ARG A 3 11.00 24.64 66.68
N LYS A 4 12.25 24.16 66.66
CA LYS A 4 12.88 23.62 65.44
C LYS A 4 12.56 22.14 65.15
N ASN A 5 12.19 21.37 66.20
CA ASN A 5 11.90 19.94 66.03
C ASN A 5 10.45 19.68 65.59
N LEU A 6 9.53 20.62 65.82
CA LEU A 6 8.14 20.45 65.38
C LEU A 6 7.96 20.73 63.88
N ALA A 7 8.79 21.59 63.28
CA ALA A 7 8.77 21.87 61.85
C ALA A 7 9.33 20.71 61.01
N LEU A 8 10.30 19.95 61.52
CA LEU A 8 10.84 18.77 60.83
C LEU A 8 9.88 17.55 60.88
N LEU A 9 9.07 17.43 61.93
CA LEU A 9 8.07 16.37 62.03
C LEU A 9 6.89 16.56 61.06
N CYS A 10 6.44 17.82 60.85
CA CYS A 10 5.39 18.13 59.89
C CYS A 10 5.83 18.00 58.44
N ALA A 11 7.09 18.27 58.12
CA ALA A 11 7.62 18.11 56.76
C ALA A 11 7.79 16.62 56.39
N GLY A 12 8.13 15.77 57.33
CA GLY A 12 8.28 14.32 57.11
C GLY A 12 6.94 13.60 56.85
N VAL A 13 5.87 14.03 57.48
CA VAL A 13 4.54 13.39 57.36
C VAL A 13 3.88 13.80 56.01
N VAL A 14 4.07 15.02 55.55
CA VAL A 14 3.54 15.48 54.22
C VAL A 14 4.27 14.79 53.07
N CYS A 15 5.58 14.59 53.17
CA CYS A 15 6.34 13.86 52.16
C CYS A 15 5.99 12.36 52.10
N PHE A 16 5.63 11.75 53.20
CA PHE A 16 5.26 10.32 53.22
C PHE A 16 3.88 10.05 52.62
N TRP A 17 2.96 10.99 52.70
CA TRP A 17 1.62 10.88 52.09
C TRP A 17 1.65 11.19 50.58
N LEU A 18 2.56 12.04 50.11
CA LEU A 18 2.74 12.27 48.68
C LEU A 18 3.46 11.12 47.98
N PHE A 19 4.27 10.33 48.70
CA PHE A 19 4.93 9.13 48.14
C PHE A 19 4.02 7.90 48.13
N ALA A 20 3.01 7.82 49.02
CA ALA A 20 2.05 6.71 49.03
C ALA A 20 0.94 6.83 47.98
N LEU A 21 0.72 8.02 47.38
CA LEU A 21 -0.21 8.22 46.30
C LEU A 21 0.42 8.01 44.89
N ALA A 22 1.74 7.82 44.84
CA ALA A 22 2.47 7.59 43.56
C ALA A 22 2.73 6.08 43.26
N PHE A 23 2.37 5.16 44.16
CA PHE A 23 2.63 3.71 43.97
C PHE A 23 1.37 2.83 43.95
N GLY A 24 0.23 3.40 43.64
CA GLY A 24 -1.01 2.63 43.60
C GLY A 24 -1.84 2.94 42.38
N THR A 25 -1.39 2.60 41.16
CA THR A 25 -2.19 2.20 40.00
C THR A 25 -1.27 2.15 38.74
N ALA A 26 -0.41 1.16 38.70
CA ALA A 26 0.23 0.75 37.45
C ALA A 26 -0.18 -0.71 37.20
N GLN A 27 -1.45 -0.94 36.89
CA GLN A 27 -1.88 -2.13 36.17
C GLN A 27 -2.47 -1.70 34.83
N GLY A 28 -1.71 -1.96 33.81
CA GLY A 28 -2.01 -2.41 32.47
C GLY A 28 -3.22 -1.82 31.76
N ASN A 29 -2.97 -0.89 30.89
CA ASN A 29 -3.56 -0.93 29.56
C ASN A 29 -2.54 -0.28 28.61
N GLY A 30 -1.73 -1.12 28.02
CA GLY A 30 -0.90 -0.75 26.85
C GLY A 30 -1.81 -0.51 25.67
N LEU A 31 -2.45 0.64 25.62
CA LEU A 31 -2.99 1.19 24.41
C LEU A 31 -1.79 1.72 23.60
N ARG A 32 -1.35 0.93 22.62
CA ARG A 32 -0.55 1.44 21.50
C ARG A 32 -1.28 2.67 20.98
N GLN A 33 -0.68 3.84 21.14
CA GLN A 33 -1.03 4.98 20.31
C GLN A 33 -0.64 4.62 18.88
N GLN A 34 -1.64 4.22 18.10
CA GLN A 34 -1.52 4.17 16.66
C GLN A 34 -1.36 5.60 16.17
N SER A 35 -0.32 5.85 15.39
CA SER A 35 -0.12 7.12 14.70
C SER A 35 -1.34 7.43 13.82
N PRO A 36 -1.86 8.66 13.80
CA PRO A 36 -3.09 9.00 13.07
C PRO A 36 -2.98 8.93 11.54
N ALA A 37 -1.82 8.59 11.00
CA ALA A 37 -1.60 8.56 9.54
C ALA A 37 -2.12 7.31 8.80
N VAL A 38 -2.49 6.23 9.52
CA VAL A 38 -2.93 4.96 8.88
C VAL A 38 -4.46 4.85 8.75
N GLN A 39 -5.22 5.70 9.43
CA GLN A 39 -6.68 5.61 9.45
C GLN A 39 -7.40 6.46 8.37
N ALA A 40 -6.67 7.29 7.63
CA ALA A 40 -7.25 8.18 6.61
C ALA A 40 -7.42 7.51 5.22
N ALA A 41 -6.91 6.31 4.99
CA ALA A 41 -6.95 5.64 3.69
C ALA A 41 -8.14 4.66 3.50
N ALA A 42 -8.94 4.41 4.54
CA ALA A 42 -9.93 3.34 4.53
C ALA A 42 -11.39 3.75 4.22
N ASP A 43 -11.69 5.04 4.01
CA ASP A 43 -13.08 5.48 3.84
C ASP A 43 -13.31 6.38 2.61
N GLN A 44 -12.62 6.08 1.51
CA GLN A 44 -12.97 6.65 0.21
C GLN A 44 -13.81 5.62 -0.56
N THR A 45 -15.09 5.52 -0.23
CA THR A 45 -16.07 4.88 -1.10
C THR A 45 -16.19 5.68 -2.39
N GLN A 46 -15.35 5.34 -3.39
CA GLN A 46 -15.64 5.74 -4.77
C GLN A 46 -17.03 5.17 -5.10
N PRO A 47 -17.94 5.95 -5.72
CA PRO A 47 -19.19 5.41 -6.20
C PRO A 47 -18.84 4.29 -7.18
N VAL A 48 -19.23 3.06 -6.83
CA VAL A 48 -19.09 1.90 -7.71
C VAL A 48 -19.93 2.21 -8.95
N GLN A 49 -19.27 2.59 -10.05
CA GLN A 49 -19.95 2.61 -11.34
C GLN A 49 -20.51 1.20 -11.58
N PRO A 50 -21.80 1.06 -11.99
CA PRO A 50 -22.33 -0.24 -12.33
C PRO A 50 -21.40 -0.87 -13.36
N ALA A 51 -20.89 -2.05 -13.05
CA ALA A 51 -19.96 -2.77 -13.91
C ALA A 51 -20.60 -2.88 -15.30
N ALA A 52 -20.03 -2.20 -16.28
CA ALA A 52 -20.39 -2.41 -17.67
C ALA A 52 -20.23 -3.92 -17.93
N ALA A 53 -21.16 -4.51 -18.70
CA ALA A 53 -21.13 -5.93 -18.98
C ALA A 53 -19.73 -6.30 -19.50
N GLN A 54 -19.00 -7.12 -18.74
CA GLN A 54 -17.63 -7.49 -19.09
C GLN A 54 -17.65 -8.25 -20.43
N PRO A 55 -16.76 -7.91 -21.37
CA PRO A 55 -16.68 -8.64 -22.62
C PRO A 55 -16.30 -10.10 -22.39
N ALA A 56 -16.80 -10.99 -23.21
CA ALA A 56 -16.37 -12.38 -23.17
C ALA A 56 -14.96 -12.48 -23.74
N LEU A 57 -13.92 -12.52 -22.87
CA LEU A 57 -12.55 -12.78 -23.28
C LEU A 57 -12.27 -14.30 -23.21
N GLU A 58 -11.71 -14.82 -24.30
CA GLU A 58 -11.20 -16.20 -24.29
C GLU A 58 -9.81 -16.24 -23.62
N LEU A 59 -9.78 -16.61 -22.34
CA LEU A 59 -8.57 -16.69 -21.57
C LEU A 59 -8.22 -18.16 -21.29
N PRO A 60 -7.08 -18.68 -21.78
CA PRO A 60 -6.64 -20.07 -21.52
C PRO A 60 -6.03 -20.19 -20.11
N CYS A 61 -6.88 -20.03 -19.09
CA CYS A 61 -6.55 -20.13 -17.68
C CYS A 61 -7.78 -20.54 -16.87
N ARG A 62 -7.57 -20.97 -15.62
CA ARG A 62 -8.67 -21.36 -14.71
C ARG A 62 -9.29 -20.14 -14.04
N ALA A 63 -8.47 -19.21 -13.57
CA ALA A 63 -8.91 -17.96 -12.95
C ALA A 63 -8.05 -16.78 -13.43
N ALA A 64 -8.66 -15.58 -13.44
CA ALA A 64 -7.98 -14.36 -13.81
C ALA A 64 -8.62 -13.13 -13.14
N CYS A 65 -7.80 -12.11 -12.91
CA CYS A 65 -8.24 -10.80 -12.44
C CYS A 65 -7.39 -9.71 -13.11
N LEU A 66 -8.03 -8.64 -13.57
CA LEU A 66 -7.39 -7.42 -14.05
C LEU A 66 -7.85 -6.27 -13.19
N ILE A 67 -6.92 -5.53 -12.62
CA ILE A 67 -7.21 -4.34 -11.84
C ILE A 67 -6.41 -3.13 -12.34
N ASP A 68 -6.95 -1.95 -12.08
CA ASP A 68 -6.18 -0.71 -12.06
C ASP A 68 -5.32 -0.66 -10.79
N GLN A 69 -4.04 -0.40 -10.93
CA GLN A 69 -3.11 -0.41 -9.80
C GLN A 69 -3.40 0.73 -8.82
N GLN A 70 -3.72 1.92 -9.31
CA GLN A 70 -3.90 3.10 -8.46
C GLN A 70 -5.15 2.96 -7.57
N THR A 71 -6.28 2.66 -8.17
CA THR A 71 -7.57 2.61 -7.46
C THR A 71 -7.91 1.24 -6.88
N GLY A 72 -7.33 0.16 -7.43
CA GLY A 72 -7.72 -1.22 -7.12
C GLY A 72 -9.04 -1.64 -7.82
N THR A 73 -9.59 -0.79 -8.69
CA THR A 73 -10.82 -1.10 -9.41
C THR A 73 -10.66 -2.34 -10.28
N ILE A 74 -11.57 -3.29 -10.13
CA ILE A 74 -11.60 -4.50 -10.95
C ILE A 74 -12.14 -4.16 -12.34
N LEU A 75 -11.34 -4.40 -13.37
CA LEU A 75 -11.67 -4.15 -14.78
C LEU A 75 -12.16 -5.40 -15.49
N TYR A 76 -11.67 -6.57 -15.07
CA TYR A 76 -12.08 -7.86 -15.59
C TYR A 76 -11.84 -8.95 -14.56
N GLU A 77 -12.73 -9.94 -14.52
CA GLU A 77 -12.57 -11.12 -13.67
C GLU A 77 -13.11 -12.38 -14.34
N LYS A 78 -12.46 -13.51 -14.04
CA LYS A 78 -12.86 -14.85 -14.41
C LYS A 78 -12.56 -15.76 -13.23
N ASN A 79 -13.61 -16.31 -12.58
CA ASN A 79 -13.46 -17.18 -11.40
C ASN A 79 -12.47 -16.58 -10.37
N ALA A 80 -12.47 -15.26 -10.19
CA ALA A 80 -11.41 -14.53 -9.48
C ALA A 80 -11.26 -14.94 -8.02
N ASP A 81 -12.33 -15.44 -7.38
CA ASP A 81 -12.33 -15.91 -5.99
C ASP A 81 -12.16 -17.41 -5.84
N GLN A 82 -11.88 -18.13 -6.93
CA GLN A 82 -11.58 -19.56 -6.86
C GLN A 82 -10.25 -19.79 -6.16
N GLN A 83 -10.28 -20.46 -5.00
CA GLN A 83 -9.06 -20.86 -4.29
C GLN A 83 -8.27 -21.90 -5.07
N MET A 84 -6.96 -21.69 -5.21
CA MET A 84 -6.04 -22.60 -5.86
C MET A 84 -4.59 -22.34 -5.42
N PRO A 85 -3.68 -23.32 -5.61
CA PRO A 85 -2.25 -23.07 -5.43
C PRO A 85 -1.78 -21.99 -6.41
N ILE A 86 -0.86 -21.14 -5.96
CA ILE A 86 -0.36 -19.99 -6.74
C ILE A 86 1.13 -20.09 -7.07
N ALA A 87 1.76 -21.20 -6.69
CA ALA A 87 3.20 -21.43 -6.89
C ALA A 87 4.04 -20.24 -6.41
N SER A 88 5.12 -19.94 -7.11
CA SER A 88 6.05 -18.84 -6.76
C SER A 88 5.47 -17.42 -6.84
N ILE A 89 4.19 -17.23 -7.16
CA ILE A 89 3.51 -15.93 -6.93
C ILE A 89 3.49 -15.60 -5.43
N THR A 90 3.51 -16.61 -4.56
CA THR A 90 3.71 -16.47 -3.10
C THR A 90 4.85 -15.51 -2.73
N LYS A 91 5.93 -15.48 -3.53
CA LYS A 91 7.09 -14.62 -3.29
C LYS A 91 6.78 -13.12 -3.40
N VAL A 92 5.62 -12.73 -3.93
CA VAL A 92 5.17 -11.34 -3.88
C VAL A 92 4.94 -10.91 -2.42
N MET A 93 4.30 -11.77 -1.60
CA MET A 93 4.14 -11.52 -0.16
C MET A 93 5.49 -11.57 0.57
N THR A 94 6.37 -12.48 0.19
CA THR A 94 7.73 -12.56 0.75
C THR A 94 8.51 -11.27 0.50
N LEU A 95 8.47 -10.75 -0.73
CA LEU A 95 9.11 -9.49 -1.09
C LEU A 95 8.46 -8.29 -0.39
N LEU A 96 7.12 -8.25 -0.30
CA LEU A 96 6.40 -7.18 0.41
C LEU A 96 6.89 -7.06 1.86
N LEU A 97 6.85 -8.15 2.62
CA LEU A 97 7.30 -8.15 4.02
C LEU A 97 8.80 -7.85 4.16
N THR A 98 9.60 -8.22 3.15
CA THR A 98 11.02 -7.91 3.13
C THR A 98 11.26 -6.41 2.96
N PHE A 99 10.60 -5.77 2.00
CA PHE A 99 10.71 -4.32 1.80
C PHE A 99 10.12 -3.54 2.97
N GLU A 100 8.99 -3.97 3.54
CA GLU A 100 8.44 -3.39 4.76
C GLU A 100 9.46 -3.45 5.92
N ALA A 101 10.20 -4.56 6.05
CA ALA A 101 11.25 -4.68 7.06
C ALA A 101 12.43 -3.72 6.81
N VAL A 102 12.73 -3.40 5.55
CA VAL A 102 13.74 -2.38 5.18
C VAL A 102 13.23 -0.98 5.49
N HIS A 103 11.98 -0.66 5.12
CA HIS A 103 11.37 0.64 5.40
C HIS A 103 11.26 0.94 6.89
N ASP A 104 10.95 -0.09 7.70
CA ASP A 104 10.92 -0.01 9.17
C ASP A 104 12.32 0.13 9.80
N GLY A 105 13.40 0.04 9.02
CA GLY A 105 14.77 0.09 9.51
C GLY A 105 15.20 -1.15 10.31
N ARG A 106 14.44 -2.27 10.24
CA ARG A 106 14.78 -3.53 10.93
C ARG A 106 15.95 -4.24 10.27
N ILE A 107 16.10 -4.12 8.96
CA ILE A 107 17.18 -4.64 8.14
C ILE A 107 17.56 -3.60 7.08
N ALA A 108 18.72 -3.73 6.46
CA ALA A 108 19.19 -2.86 5.38
C ALA A 108 19.49 -3.68 4.12
N MET A 109 19.57 -3.04 2.96
CA MET A 109 19.82 -3.72 1.68
C MET A 109 21.22 -4.37 1.61
N ASP A 110 22.16 -3.87 2.37
CA ASP A 110 23.52 -4.42 2.52
C ASP A 110 23.66 -5.45 3.65
N THR A 111 22.57 -5.74 4.38
CA THR A 111 22.56 -6.79 5.41
C THR A 111 22.92 -8.13 4.79
N LEU A 112 23.90 -8.81 5.39
CA LEU A 112 24.29 -10.15 4.97
C LEU A 112 23.23 -11.17 5.43
N VAL A 113 22.71 -11.93 4.47
CA VAL A 113 21.70 -12.96 4.70
C VAL A 113 22.41 -14.29 4.97
N PRO A 114 22.24 -14.89 6.15
CA PRO A 114 22.84 -16.20 6.44
C PRO A 114 22.08 -17.31 5.69
N VAL A 115 22.81 -18.28 5.18
CA VAL A 115 22.24 -19.46 4.54
C VAL A 115 22.17 -20.61 5.54
N SER A 116 20.95 -21.02 5.89
CA SER A 116 20.69 -22.16 6.76
C SER A 116 20.72 -23.48 5.98
N GLU A 117 20.85 -24.61 6.69
CA GLU A 117 20.65 -25.94 6.12
C GLU A 117 19.23 -26.11 5.53
N HIS A 118 18.22 -25.48 6.11
CA HIS A 118 16.87 -25.51 5.61
C HIS A 118 16.77 -24.81 4.25
N ALA A 119 17.28 -23.59 4.13
CA ALA A 119 17.31 -22.84 2.87
C ALA A 119 18.13 -23.59 1.79
N TYR A 120 19.28 -24.16 2.16
CA TYR A 120 20.13 -24.96 1.26
C TYR A 120 19.40 -26.17 0.66
N HIS A 121 18.57 -26.87 1.44
CA HIS A 121 17.84 -28.04 0.99
C HIS A 121 16.53 -27.76 0.24
N MET A 122 16.24 -26.49 -0.04
CA MET A 122 15.03 -26.15 -0.80
C MET A 122 15.08 -26.71 -2.22
N GLY A 123 13.93 -27.24 -2.68
CA GLY A 123 13.78 -27.74 -4.04
C GLY A 123 13.28 -26.67 -5.01
N GLY A 124 13.12 -27.04 -6.28
CA GLY A 124 12.60 -26.18 -7.34
C GLY A 124 13.61 -25.20 -7.91
N SER A 125 13.20 -23.96 -8.19
CA SER A 125 14.11 -22.91 -8.68
C SER A 125 15.07 -22.47 -7.58
N GLN A 126 16.38 -22.42 -7.88
CA GLN A 126 17.43 -22.16 -6.91
C GLN A 126 18.57 -21.36 -7.54
N ILE A 127 19.32 -20.65 -6.71
CA ILE A 127 20.65 -20.13 -7.04
C ILE A 127 21.77 -21.00 -6.44
N TRP A 128 21.38 -22.15 -5.87
CA TRP A 128 22.30 -23.15 -5.30
C TRP A 128 23.13 -22.54 -4.17
N LEU A 129 22.44 -21.98 -3.16
CA LEU A 129 23.06 -21.48 -1.96
C LEU A 129 23.73 -22.61 -1.19
N GLU A 130 24.90 -22.35 -0.61
CA GLU A 130 25.60 -23.30 0.26
C GLU A 130 25.64 -22.78 1.70
N PRO A 131 25.57 -23.64 2.73
CA PRO A 131 25.70 -23.24 4.12
C PRO A 131 27.00 -22.49 4.35
N GLY A 132 26.91 -21.30 4.99
CA GLY A 132 28.05 -20.44 5.24
C GLY A 132 28.35 -19.42 4.12
N GLU A 133 27.72 -19.52 2.95
CA GLU A 133 27.72 -18.41 2.00
C GLU A 133 27.01 -17.19 2.59
N GLN A 134 27.43 -16.02 2.14
CA GLN A 134 26.84 -14.74 2.53
C GLN A 134 26.60 -13.90 1.29
N PHE A 135 25.34 -13.49 1.13
CA PHE A 135 24.91 -12.54 0.12
C PHE A 135 24.26 -11.35 0.80
N THR A 136 24.33 -10.19 0.19
CA THR A 136 23.54 -9.05 0.64
C THR A 136 22.04 -9.28 0.39
N LEU A 137 21.20 -8.62 1.16
CA LEU A 137 19.76 -8.66 0.94
C LEU A 137 19.38 -8.22 -0.49
N ASP A 138 20.10 -7.22 -1.05
CA ASP A 138 19.98 -6.78 -2.45
C ASP A 138 20.16 -7.94 -3.43
N GLU A 139 21.23 -8.73 -3.27
CA GLU A 139 21.52 -9.88 -4.12
C GLU A 139 20.46 -10.98 -3.99
N MET A 140 19.96 -11.20 -2.77
CA MET A 140 18.91 -12.18 -2.52
C MET A 140 17.56 -11.75 -3.14
N ILE A 141 17.15 -10.48 -2.99
CA ILE A 141 15.96 -9.93 -3.64
C ILE A 141 16.07 -10.06 -5.16
N LYS A 142 17.24 -9.76 -5.72
CA LYS A 142 17.53 -9.95 -7.14
C LYS A 142 17.33 -11.41 -7.57
N ALA A 143 17.87 -12.37 -6.83
CA ALA A 143 17.69 -13.80 -7.11
C ALA A 143 16.21 -14.24 -7.04
N ILE A 144 15.46 -13.72 -6.05
CA ILE A 144 14.02 -14.01 -5.89
C ILE A 144 13.21 -13.45 -7.08
N CYS A 145 13.46 -12.21 -7.49
CA CYS A 145 12.72 -11.55 -8.56
C CYS A 145 13.06 -12.15 -9.94
N VAL A 146 14.34 -12.33 -10.24
CA VAL A 146 14.82 -12.71 -11.58
C VAL A 146 14.71 -14.23 -11.79
N SER A 147 15.33 -15.04 -10.95
CA SER A 147 15.37 -16.50 -11.10
C SER A 147 14.28 -17.23 -10.33
N SER A 148 13.48 -16.52 -9.54
CA SER A 148 12.48 -17.12 -8.67
C SER A 148 13.06 -18.09 -7.63
N ALA A 149 14.28 -17.83 -7.15
CA ALA A 149 15.03 -18.70 -6.25
C ALA A 149 14.27 -19.00 -4.95
N ASN A 150 14.03 -20.28 -4.65
CA ASN A 150 13.34 -20.74 -3.45
C ASN A 150 14.27 -20.67 -2.22
N ASP A 151 15.51 -21.11 -2.40
CA ASP A 151 16.57 -21.04 -1.40
C ASP A 151 16.78 -19.61 -0.90
N ALA A 152 16.90 -18.65 -1.80
CA ALA A 152 16.99 -17.24 -1.46
C ALA A 152 15.73 -16.72 -0.74
N ALA A 153 14.52 -17.12 -1.19
CA ALA A 153 13.28 -16.70 -0.56
C ALA A 153 13.16 -17.20 0.89
N VAL A 154 13.57 -18.44 1.15
CA VAL A 154 13.56 -19.03 2.49
C VAL A 154 14.63 -18.40 3.37
N ALA A 155 15.85 -18.19 2.87
CA ALA A 155 16.90 -17.52 3.65
C ALA A 155 16.50 -16.09 4.06
N VAL A 156 15.86 -15.33 3.16
CA VAL A 156 15.31 -13.99 3.47
C VAL A 156 14.15 -14.10 4.47
N ALA A 157 13.28 -15.08 4.33
CA ALA A 157 12.18 -15.30 5.28
C ALA A 157 12.70 -15.61 6.69
N GLU A 158 13.76 -16.41 6.80
CA GLU A 158 14.42 -16.68 8.08
C GLU A 158 15.08 -15.45 8.68
N LEU A 159 15.70 -14.59 7.86
CA LEU A 159 16.28 -13.32 8.31
C LEU A 159 15.20 -12.39 8.89
N VAL A 160 14.07 -12.21 8.18
CA VAL A 160 13.03 -11.26 8.55
C VAL A 160 12.17 -11.77 9.70
N GLY A 161 11.80 -13.05 9.67
CA GLY A 161 10.87 -13.68 10.63
C GLY A 161 11.56 -14.47 11.75
N GLY A 162 12.91 -14.52 11.77
CA GLY A 162 13.69 -15.37 12.71
C GLY A 162 13.63 -16.86 12.39
N SER A 163 12.68 -17.30 11.60
CA SER A 163 12.51 -18.66 11.06
C SER A 163 11.46 -18.63 9.95
N GLU A 164 11.46 -19.61 9.02
CA GLU A 164 10.39 -19.68 8.00
C GLU A 164 8.98 -19.83 8.64
N PRO A 165 8.74 -20.67 9.67
CA PRO A 165 7.44 -20.70 10.33
C PRO A 165 7.01 -19.36 10.96
N GLY A 166 7.95 -18.62 11.54
CA GLY A 166 7.68 -17.28 12.08
C GLY A 166 7.32 -16.30 10.96
N PHE A 167 8.02 -16.36 9.83
CA PHE A 167 7.72 -15.54 8.66
C PHE A 167 6.37 -15.89 8.03
N VAL A 168 5.99 -17.17 7.97
CA VAL A 168 4.67 -17.61 7.49
C VAL A 168 3.55 -17.05 8.37
N GLN A 169 3.75 -16.94 9.67
CA GLN A 169 2.77 -16.26 10.54
C GLN A 169 2.64 -14.77 10.15
N MET A 170 3.75 -14.09 9.86
CA MET A 170 3.72 -12.70 9.37
C MET A 170 2.99 -12.60 8.03
N MET A 171 3.25 -13.54 7.07
CA MET A 171 2.55 -13.57 5.78
C MET A 171 1.03 -13.68 5.94
N ASN A 172 0.57 -14.57 6.81
CA ASN A 172 -0.87 -14.75 7.06
C ASN A 172 -1.49 -13.57 7.81
N ALA A 173 -0.76 -12.96 8.75
CA ALA A 173 -1.21 -11.74 9.42
C ALA A 173 -1.36 -10.60 8.42
N ARG A 174 -0.36 -10.40 7.55
CA ARG A 174 -0.40 -9.35 6.53
C ARG A 174 -1.49 -9.59 5.48
N ALA A 175 -1.72 -10.85 5.08
CA ALA A 175 -2.83 -11.20 4.22
C ALA A 175 -4.19 -10.82 4.83
N ALA A 176 -4.38 -11.08 6.13
CA ALA A 176 -5.61 -10.68 6.83
C ALA A 176 -5.76 -9.15 6.91
N GLU A 177 -4.68 -8.40 7.17
CA GLU A 177 -4.68 -6.93 7.16
C GLU A 177 -5.05 -6.34 5.79
N LEU A 178 -4.59 -6.99 4.71
CA LEU A 178 -4.90 -6.60 3.33
C LEU A 178 -6.31 -7.03 2.88
N GLY A 179 -7.05 -7.79 3.71
CA GLY A 179 -8.35 -8.31 3.34
C GLY A 179 -8.32 -9.50 2.38
N MET A 180 -7.19 -10.21 2.26
CA MET A 180 -7.02 -11.42 1.43
C MET A 180 -7.68 -12.62 2.11
N VAL A 181 -9.01 -12.59 2.20
CA VAL A 181 -9.81 -13.53 3.01
C VAL A 181 -9.78 -14.99 2.53
N ASN A 182 -9.38 -15.21 1.29
CA ASN A 182 -9.31 -16.53 0.66
C ASN A 182 -7.85 -17.04 0.53
N THR A 183 -6.92 -16.46 1.28
CA THR A 183 -5.49 -16.79 1.19
C THR A 183 -4.96 -17.39 2.48
N THR A 184 -4.19 -18.47 2.34
CA THR A 184 -3.41 -19.06 3.44
C THR A 184 -2.03 -19.46 2.90
N PHE A 185 -0.98 -19.00 3.57
CA PHE A 185 0.41 -19.34 3.29
C PHE A 185 0.92 -20.41 4.26
N HIS A 186 1.69 -21.36 3.75
CA HIS A 186 2.36 -22.40 4.54
C HIS A 186 3.88 -22.45 4.35
N ASN A 187 4.41 -21.72 3.35
CA ASN A 187 5.83 -21.53 3.13
C ASN A 187 6.10 -20.20 2.42
N ALA A 188 7.34 -19.76 2.42
CA ALA A 188 7.75 -18.47 1.88
C ALA A 188 7.99 -18.45 0.36
N CYS A 189 7.99 -19.59 -0.31
CA CYS A 189 8.43 -19.70 -1.70
C CYS A 189 7.37 -20.21 -2.68
N GLY A 190 6.25 -20.78 -2.19
CA GLY A 190 5.13 -21.26 -2.99
C GLY A 190 5.30 -22.68 -3.52
N LEU A 191 6.04 -23.54 -2.82
CA LEU A 191 6.02 -24.98 -3.05
C LEU A 191 4.66 -25.57 -2.68
N ASP A 192 4.20 -26.55 -3.45
CA ASP A 192 2.93 -27.20 -3.23
C ASP A 192 2.85 -27.80 -1.82
N THR A 193 1.93 -27.31 -1.02
CA THR A 193 1.65 -27.73 0.36
C THR A 193 0.14 -27.73 0.54
N GLU A 194 -0.40 -28.71 1.24
CA GLU A 194 -1.83 -28.78 1.54
C GLU A 194 -2.28 -27.50 2.26
N GLY A 195 -3.35 -26.88 1.77
CA GLY A 195 -3.89 -25.64 2.32
C GLY A 195 -3.15 -24.36 1.90
N HIS A 196 -2.02 -24.43 1.17
CA HIS A 196 -1.34 -23.27 0.61
C HIS A 196 -2.09 -22.77 -0.63
N LEU A 197 -3.09 -21.92 -0.41
CA LEU A 197 -4.05 -21.48 -1.42
C LEU A 197 -4.20 -19.96 -1.41
N SER A 198 -4.58 -19.45 -2.57
CA SER A 198 -4.98 -18.04 -2.76
C SER A 198 -5.97 -17.96 -3.92
N THR A 199 -6.37 -16.76 -4.31
CA THR A 199 -7.26 -16.48 -5.43
C THR A 199 -6.64 -15.47 -6.37
N ALA A 200 -7.18 -15.31 -7.59
CA ALA A 200 -6.69 -14.28 -8.51
C ALA A 200 -6.96 -12.87 -7.96
N HIS A 201 -8.06 -12.68 -7.25
CA HIS A 201 -8.39 -11.43 -6.57
C HIS A 201 -7.40 -11.12 -5.45
N ASP A 202 -7.16 -12.05 -4.51
CA ASP A 202 -6.23 -11.83 -3.41
C ASP A 202 -4.79 -11.59 -3.91
N VAL A 203 -4.38 -12.31 -4.96
CA VAL A 203 -3.08 -12.05 -5.62
C VAL A 203 -3.02 -10.65 -6.22
N ALA A 204 -4.11 -10.14 -6.80
CA ALA A 204 -4.16 -8.77 -7.31
C ALA A 204 -4.02 -7.74 -6.16
N ILE A 205 -4.65 -7.99 -5.00
CA ILE A 205 -4.53 -7.16 -3.80
C ILE A 205 -3.06 -7.06 -3.35
N MET A 206 -2.38 -8.19 -3.10
CA MET A 206 -0.98 -8.16 -2.65
C MET A 206 -0.03 -7.60 -3.71
N SER A 207 -0.33 -7.81 -5.00
CA SER A 207 0.48 -7.26 -6.10
C SER A 207 0.33 -5.74 -6.16
N ARG A 208 -0.88 -5.21 -5.96
CA ARG A 208 -1.14 -3.78 -5.85
C ARG A 208 -0.43 -3.17 -4.64
N GLU A 209 -0.50 -3.84 -3.49
CA GLU A 209 0.14 -3.36 -2.27
C GLU A 209 1.64 -3.16 -2.46
N ILE A 210 2.37 -4.19 -2.91
CA ILE A 210 3.82 -4.06 -3.09
C ILE A 210 4.19 -3.00 -4.13
N LEU A 211 3.41 -2.86 -5.21
CA LEU A 211 3.70 -1.89 -6.25
C LEU A 211 3.44 -0.44 -5.80
N ASN A 212 2.50 -0.22 -4.88
CA ASN A 212 2.17 1.10 -4.37
C ASN A 212 3.02 1.50 -3.16
N THR A 213 3.36 0.55 -2.28
CA THR A 213 4.08 0.84 -1.02
C THR A 213 5.59 0.61 -1.12
N CYS A 214 6.02 -0.26 -2.04
CA CYS A 214 7.42 -0.64 -2.25
C CYS A 214 7.79 -0.60 -3.74
N PRO A 215 7.63 0.56 -4.44
CA PRO A 215 7.82 0.66 -5.89
C PRO A 215 9.24 0.31 -6.36
N GLU A 216 10.23 0.33 -5.47
CA GLU A 216 11.60 -0.10 -5.74
C GLU A 216 11.68 -1.59 -6.14
N VAL A 217 10.67 -2.41 -5.87
CA VAL A 217 10.58 -3.79 -6.38
C VAL A 217 10.69 -3.84 -7.90
N LEU A 218 10.22 -2.78 -8.60
CA LEU A 218 10.28 -2.66 -10.05
C LEU A 218 11.72 -2.60 -10.60
N HIS A 219 12.66 -2.11 -9.79
CA HIS A 219 14.08 -2.17 -10.13
C HIS A 219 14.55 -3.61 -10.37
N TYR A 220 14.08 -4.57 -9.56
CA TYR A 220 14.46 -5.98 -9.65
C TYR A 220 13.62 -6.76 -10.66
N THR A 221 12.29 -6.56 -10.67
CA THR A 221 11.38 -7.32 -11.54
C THR A 221 11.57 -6.99 -13.01
N GLY A 222 12.09 -5.81 -13.34
CA GLY A 222 12.44 -5.37 -14.69
C GLY A 222 13.77 -5.92 -15.23
N ILE A 223 14.62 -6.51 -14.37
CA ILE A 223 15.90 -7.09 -14.79
C ILE A 223 15.66 -8.33 -15.65
N TRP A 224 16.18 -8.33 -16.90
CA TRP A 224 16.10 -9.50 -17.78
C TRP A 224 17.15 -10.55 -17.47
N THR A 225 18.41 -10.13 -17.35
CA THR A 225 19.54 -10.99 -16.98
C THR A 225 20.48 -10.26 -16.06
N ASP A 226 21.05 -10.98 -15.10
CA ASP A 226 22.08 -10.49 -14.19
C ASP A 226 22.97 -11.67 -13.75
N THR A 227 23.92 -11.41 -12.87
CA THR A 227 24.83 -12.43 -12.34
C THR A 227 25.02 -12.28 -10.83
N LEU A 228 25.39 -13.39 -10.19
CA LEU A 228 25.89 -13.44 -8.82
C LEU A 228 27.29 -14.08 -8.78
N ARG A 229 27.93 -14.08 -7.62
CA ARG A 229 29.26 -14.71 -7.40
C ARG A 229 30.30 -14.24 -8.41
N GLY A 230 30.34 -12.91 -8.67
CA GLY A 230 31.32 -12.33 -9.61
C GLY A 230 31.16 -12.81 -11.05
N GLY A 231 29.96 -13.23 -11.45
CA GLY A 231 29.64 -13.71 -12.80
C GLY A 231 29.52 -15.24 -12.93
N ALA A 232 29.81 -16.01 -11.87
CA ALA A 232 29.73 -17.47 -11.90
C ALA A 232 28.31 -18.02 -11.94
N THR A 233 27.33 -17.29 -11.37
CA THR A 233 25.91 -17.68 -11.42
C THR A 233 25.15 -16.70 -12.29
N GLN A 234 24.56 -17.19 -13.40
CA GLN A 234 23.72 -16.38 -14.27
C GLN A 234 22.26 -16.40 -13.79
N LEU A 235 21.63 -15.24 -13.76
CA LEU A 235 20.23 -15.06 -13.50
C LEU A 235 19.51 -14.71 -14.81
N VAL A 236 18.38 -15.38 -15.09
CA VAL A 236 17.53 -15.09 -16.24
C VAL A 236 16.09 -14.97 -15.79
N ASN A 237 15.43 -13.87 -16.15
CA ASN A 237 14.07 -13.62 -15.71
C ASN A 237 13.09 -14.62 -16.31
N THR A 238 12.24 -15.15 -15.45
CA THR A 238 11.18 -16.09 -15.82
C THR A 238 9.99 -15.41 -16.51
N ASN A 239 9.86 -14.08 -16.39
CA ASN A 239 8.83 -13.28 -17.06
C ASN A 239 9.25 -12.91 -18.49
N LYS A 240 8.90 -13.73 -19.46
CA LYS A 240 9.25 -13.47 -20.87
C LYS A 240 8.54 -12.26 -21.48
N LEU A 241 7.52 -11.69 -20.84
CA LEU A 241 6.85 -10.48 -21.30
C LEU A 241 7.80 -9.28 -21.28
N LEU A 242 8.82 -9.26 -20.42
CA LEU A 242 9.87 -8.21 -20.40
C LEU A 242 10.54 -7.98 -21.77
N LYS A 243 10.54 -8.98 -22.66
CA LYS A 243 11.11 -8.89 -24.01
C LYS A 243 10.07 -8.76 -25.13
N ARG A 244 8.79 -8.89 -24.82
CA ARG A 244 7.75 -9.08 -25.85
C ARG A 244 6.56 -8.17 -25.73
N TYR A 245 6.35 -7.56 -24.56
CA TYR A 245 5.17 -6.75 -24.29
C TYR A 245 5.57 -5.33 -23.92
N ASN A 246 5.06 -4.35 -24.68
CA ASN A 246 5.35 -2.95 -24.43
C ASN A 246 4.73 -2.48 -23.12
N GLY A 247 5.52 -1.77 -22.32
CA GLY A 247 5.08 -1.20 -21.05
C GLY A 247 5.08 -2.19 -19.87
N ILE A 248 5.50 -3.47 -20.03
CA ILE A 248 5.59 -4.42 -18.91
C ILE A 248 6.63 -3.94 -17.89
N THR A 249 6.26 -3.97 -16.62
CA THR A 249 7.10 -3.56 -15.50
C THR A 249 7.48 -4.73 -14.57
N GLY A 250 6.70 -5.81 -14.58
CA GLY A 250 6.93 -6.98 -13.72
C GLY A 250 5.79 -7.99 -13.84
N LEU A 251 5.36 -8.68 -12.81
CA LEU A 251 5.85 -8.71 -11.44
C LEU A 251 6.47 -10.09 -11.14
N LYS A 252 5.63 -11.16 -11.11
CA LYS A 252 6.07 -12.51 -10.72
C LYS A 252 5.38 -13.62 -11.50
N THR A 253 6.16 -14.64 -11.87
CA THR A 253 5.64 -15.92 -12.44
C THR A 253 5.68 -17.03 -11.41
N GLY A 254 4.82 -18.02 -11.58
CA GLY A 254 4.80 -19.25 -10.78
C GLY A 254 4.52 -20.49 -11.62
N THR A 255 5.07 -21.64 -11.23
CA THR A 255 4.78 -22.93 -11.85
C THR A 255 5.05 -24.04 -10.85
N THR A 256 4.03 -24.88 -10.60
CA THR A 256 4.14 -26.16 -9.90
C THR A 256 3.16 -27.15 -10.53
N SER A 257 3.23 -28.40 -10.13
CA SER A 257 2.29 -29.42 -10.61
C SER A 257 0.86 -29.17 -10.13
N GLY A 258 0.68 -28.65 -8.92
CA GLY A 258 -0.62 -28.32 -8.35
C GLY A 258 -1.23 -27.02 -8.89
N ALA A 259 -0.41 -25.99 -9.03
CA ALA A 259 -0.86 -24.67 -9.50
C ALA A 259 -1.05 -24.60 -11.03
N GLY A 260 -0.38 -25.46 -11.79
CA GLY A 260 -0.20 -25.21 -13.22
C GLY A 260 0.73 -24.02 -13.45
N VAL A 261 0.46 -23.21 -14.44
CA VAL A 261 1.32 -22.10 -14.84
C VAL A 261 0.61 -20.75 -14.57
N CYS A 262 1.22 -19.90 -13.73
CA CYS A 262 0.61 -18.70 -13.17
C CYS A 262 1.48 -17.45 -13.41
N ILE A 263 0.87 -16.28 -13.45
CA ILE A 263 1.56 -14.98 -13.48
C ILE A 263 0.73 -13.89 -12.78
N SER A 264 1.39 -13.02 -12.03
CA SER A 264 0.97 -11.66 -11.78
C SER A 264 1.83 -10.76 -12.65
N ALA A 265 1.23 -10.05 -13.60
CA ALA A 265 1.91 -9.16 -14.54
C ALA A 265 1.48 -7.72 -14.27
N SER A 266 2.45 -6.80 -14.18
CA SER A 266 2.21 -5.36 -14.11
C SER A 266 2.69 -4.66 -15.37
N ALA A 267 1.95 -3.66 -15.82
CA ALA A 267 2.31 -2.90 -17.01
C ALA A 267 1.79 -1.46 -16.92
N THR A 268 2.55 -0.53 -17.48
CA THR A 268 2.23 0.90 -17.55
C THR A 268 2.19 1.37 -18.99
N ARG A 269 1.12 2.08 -19.40
CA ARG A 269 1.02 2.79 -20.68
C ARG A 269 0.21 4.07 -20.51
N ASP A 270 0.71 5.17 -21.03
CA ASP A 270 0.00 6.45 -21.07
C ASP A 270 -0.54 6.89 -19.70
N GLY A 271 0.20 6.62 -18.61
CA GLY A 271 -0.17 6.94 -17.24
C GLY A 271 -1.20 5.98 -16.60
N LEU A 272 -1.64 4.95 -17.29
CA LEU A 272 -2.47 3.88 -16.75
C LEU A 272 -1.60 2.71 -16.32
N ASP A 273 -1.73 2.30 -15.05
CA ASP A 273 -1.01 1.18 -14.44
C ASP A 273 -1.97 0.02 -14.22
N LEU A 274 -1.69 -1.13 -14.83
CA LEU A 274 -2.54 -2.31 -14.76
C LEU A 274 -1.82 -3.50 -14.14
N ILE A 275 -2.58 -4.31 -13.39
CA ILE A 275 -2.14 -5.60 -12.85
C ILE A 275 -3.06 -6.69 -13.39
N ALA A 276 -2.47 -7.64 -14.15
CA ALA A 276 -3.16 -8.79 -14.68
C ALA A 276 -2.69 -10.07 -13.97
N VAL A 277 -3.57 -10.71 -13.24
CA VAL A 277 -3.33 -12.00 -12.58
C VAL A 277 -3.95 -13.11 -13.40
N VAL A 278 -3.16 -14.13 -13.69
CA VAL A 278 -3.58 -15.34 -14.44
C VAL A 278 -3.14 -16.56 -13.66
N LEU A 279 -4.07 -17.43 -13.30
CA LEU A 279 -3.81 -18.65 -12.54
C LEU A 279 -4.29 -19.91 -13.28
N GLY A 280 -3.51 -20.97 -13.18
CA GLY A 280 -3.89 -22.29 -13.65
C GLY A 280 -3.95 -22.46 -15.17
N SER A 281 -3.07 -21.81 -15.94
CA SER A 281 -2.86 -22.13 -17.35
C SER A 281 -2.16 -23.49 -17.51
N LEU A 282 -2.34 -24.15 -18.65
CA LEU A 282 -1.72 -25.46 -18.91
C LEU A 282 -0.29 -25.34 -19.42
N SER A 283 0.07 -24.20 -20.01
CA SER A 283 1.40 -23.97 -20.57
C SER A 283 1.90 -22.53 -20.35
N SER A 284 3.22 -22.37 -20.46
CA SER A 284 3.85 -21.05 -20.39
C SER A 284 3.36 -20.12 -21.52
N SER A 285 3.06 -20.65 -22.71
CA SER A 285 2.50 -19.87 -23.82
C SER A 285 1.12 -19.36 -23.48
N GLU A 286 0.24 -20.22 -22.98
CA GLU A 286 -1.14 -19.86 -22.61
C GLU A 286 -1.17 -18.80 -21.49
N ARG A 287 -0.33 -18.94 -20.45
CA ARG A 287 -0.20 -17.94 -19.39
C ARG A 287 0.12 -16.56 -19.94
N PHE A 288 1.12 -16.46 -20.83
CA PHE A 288 1.50 -15.16 -21.40
C PHE A 288 0.44 -14.64 -22.36
N THR A 289 -0.21 -15.50 -23.13
CA THR A 289 -1.35 -15.11 -23.98
C THR A 289 -2.50 -14.55 -23.15
N ALA A 290 -2.90 -15.23 -22.08
CA ALA A 290 -3.96 -14.75 -21.19
C ALA A 290 -3.60 -13.40 -20.55
N ALA A 291 -2.37 -13.24 -20.06
CA ALA A 291 -1.92 -11.97 -19.44
C ALA A 291 -1.89 -10.83 -20.47
N THR A 292 -1.40 -11.06 -21.69
CA THR A 292 -1.41 -10.02 -22.73
C THR A 292 -2.82 -9.65 -23.19
N THR A 293 -3.72 -10.64 -23.33
CA THR A 293 -5.13 -10.39 -23.65
C THR A 293 -5.82 -9.50 -22.60
N LEU A 294 -5.58 -9.77 -21.31
CA LEU A 294 -6.12 -8.94 -20.22
C LEU A 294 -5.56 -7.52 -20.24
N LEU A 295 -4.24 -7.38 -20.36
CA LEU A 295 -3.59 -6.06 -20.40
C LEU A 295 -4.02 -5.26 -21.63
N ASP A 296 -4.08 -5.91 -22.79
CA ASP A 296 -4.54 -5.25 -24.04
C ASP A 296 -5.99 -4.79 -23.94
N TYR A 297 -6.87 -5.61 -23.32
CA TYR A 297 -8.24 -5.20 -23.04
C TYR A 297 -8.26 -3.96 -22.12
N GLY A 298 -7.53 -3.98 -21.01
CA GLY A 298 -7.49 -2.85 -20.07
C GLY A 298 -7.00 -1.58 -20.74
N PHE A 299 -5.87 -1.64 -21.45
CA PHE A 299 -5.32 -0.49 -22.18
C PHE A 299 -6.18 -0.04 -23.38
N ALA A 300 -6.95 -0.92 -23.98
CA ALA A 300 -7.86 -0.54 -25.06
C ALA A 300 -9.12 0.15 -24.53
N ALA A 301 -9.69 -0.36 -23.44
CA ALA A 301 -10.99 0.07 -22.90
C ALA A 301 -10.90 1.26 -21.95
N TYR A 302 -9.80 1.39 -21.20
CA TYR A 302 -9.67 2.37 -20.10
C TYR A 302 -8.53 3.35 -20.34
N ALA A 303 -8.60 4.48 -19.64
CA ALA A 303 -7.55 5.50 -19.57
C ALA A 303 -7.47 6.08 -18.17
N ALA A 304 -6.26 6.47 -17.76
CA ALA A 304 -6.03 7.38 -16.64
C ALA A 304 -6.09 8.82 -17.21
N VAL A 305 -7.10 9.57 -16.82
CA VAL A 305 -7.34 10.92 -17.35
C VAL A 305 -6.98 11.93 -16.27
N PRO A 306 -6.08 12.88 -16.53
CA PRO A 306 -5.76 13.94 -15.58
C PRO A 306 -7.02 14.70 -15.17
N LEU A 307 -7.10 15.09 -13.90
CA LEU A 307 -8.20 15.91 -13.43
C LEU A 307 -8.24 17.23 -14.21
N PRO A 308 -9.43 17.69 -14.63
CA PRO A 308 -9.56 19.01 -15.26
C PRO A 308 -9.03 20.11 -14.34
N ALA A 309 -8.25 21.04 -14.90
CA ALA A 309 -7.78 22.18 -14.15
C ALA A 309 -8.97 23.03 -13.65
N MET A 310 -9.02 23.30 -12.37
CA MET A 310 -9.98 24.21 -11.77
C MET A 310 -9.35 25.61 -11.76
N ALA A 311 -9.80 26.49 -12.67
CA ALA A 311 -9.23 27.81 -12.86
C ALA A 311 -9.34 28.72 -11.59
N ASP A 312 -10.39 28.51 -10.79
CA ASP A 312 -10.72 29.32 -9.62
C ASP A 312 -10.63 28.50 -8.31
N ARG A 313 -9.61 27.64 -8.18
CA ARG A 313 -9.38 26.86 -6.97
C ARG A 313 -8.83 27.76 -5.85
N PRO A 314 -9.64 28.19 -4.87
CA PRO A 314 -9.14 29.00 -3.76
C PRO A 314 -8.24 28.15 -2.86
N LEU A 315 -7.17 28.76 -2.35
CA LEU A 315 -6.28 28.13 -1.38
C LEU A 315 -6.70 28.44 0.06
N LEU A 316 -7.51 29.47 0.24
CA LEU A 316 -7.99 29.99 1.54
C LEU A 316 -9.49 30.21 1.46
N ILE A 317 -10.20 30.01 2.58
CA ILE A 317 -11.58 30.38 2.77
C ILE A 317 -11.72 31.30 3.96
N LYS A 318 -12.53 32.35 3.86
CA LYS A 318 -12.77 33.29 4.95
C LYS A 318 -13.50 32.64 6.11
N VAL A 319 -13.15 33.04 7.34
CA VAL A 319 -13.81 32.58 8.56
C VAL A 319 -14.36 33.80 9.31
N LYS A 320 -15.66 33.77 9.59
CA LYS A 320 -16.35 34.82 10.37
C LYS A 320 -16.43 34.41 11.83
N GLY A 321 -16.14 35.39 12.71
CA GLY A 321 -16.24 35.20 14.15
C GLY A 321 -15.03 34.49 14.77
N SER A 322 -13.90 34.47 14.07
CA SER A 322 -12.58 34.09 14.56
C SER A 322 -11.61 35.25 14.56
N ALA A 323 -10.48 35.11 15.25
CA ALA A 323 -9.32 36.01 15.11
C ALA A 323 -8.57 35.75 13.80
N GLU A 324 -8.60 34.49 13.32
CA GLU A 324 -8.10 34.10 12.02
C GLU A 324 -9.11 34.52 10.94
N GLU A 325 -8.69 35.42 10.04
CA GLU A 325 -9.55 35.92 8.96
C GLU A 325 -9.88 34.86 7.92
N SER A 326 -9.03 33.81 7.79
CA SER A 326 -9.18 32.73 6.84
C SER A 326 -8.43 31.45 7.26
N VAL A 327 -8.88 30.31 6.77
CA VAL A 327 -8.19 29.02 6.92
C VAL A 327 -7.76 28.48 5.56
N PRO A 328 -6.59 27.78 5.49
CA PRO A 328 -6.18 27.06 4.29
C PRO A 328 -7.13 25.92 3.97
N LEU A 329 -7.24 25.61 2.68
CA LEU A 329 -8.04 24.49 2.17
C LEU A 329 -7.13 23.32 1.76
N ASP A 330 -7.52 22.14 2.20
CA ASP A 330 -6.88 20.87 1.84
C ASP A 330 -7.68 20.17 0.75
N TYR A 331 -6.99 19.85 -0.36
CA TYR A 331 -7.49 19.15 -1.53
C TYR A 331 -6.81 17.80 -1.75
N THR A 332 -6.11 17.28 -0.77
CA THR A 332 -5.36 16.01 -0.89
C THR A 332 -6.25 14.80 -1.18
N ALA A 333 -7.56 14.91 -0.89
CA ALA A 333 -8.54 13.90 -1.27
C ALA A 333 -8.78 13.80 -2.78
N LEU A 334 -8.39 14.83 -3.57
CA LEU A 334 -8.53 14.79 -5.03
C LEU A 334 -7.43 13.92 -5.64
N PRO A 335 -7.78 12.91 -6.47
CA PRO A 335 -6.78 12.15 -7.20
C PRO A 335 -6.14 13.01 -8.30
N GLU A 336 -4.91 12.71 -8.67
CA GLU A 336 -4.26 13.38 -9.79
C GLU A 336 -4.86 12.97 -11.14
N THR A 337 -5.30 11.70 -11.23
CA THR A 337 -5.90 11.09 -12.41
C THR A 337 -7.16 10.31 -12.05
N LEU A 338 -8.07 10.18 -12.99
CA LEU A 338 -9.27 9.36 -12.88
C LEU A 338 -9.21 8.20 -13.86
N LEU A 339 -9.44 7.00 -13.32
CA LEU A 339 -9.67 5.83 -14.15
C LEU A 339 -11.08 5.91 -14.78
N MET A 340 -11.15 5.76 -16.09
CA MET A 340 -12.44 5.78 -16.79
C MET A 340 -12.41 5.04 -18.12
N PRO A 341 -13.58 4.59 -18.63
CA PRO A 341 -13.69 4.14 -20.01
C PRO A 341 -13.28 5.23 -20.99
N LYS A 342 -12.49 4.88 -21.99
CA LYS A 342 -12.00 5.86 -23.01
C LYS A 342 -13.10 6.59 -23.74
N GLU A 343 -14.25 5.96 -23.92
CA GLU A 343 -15.44 6.58 -24.54
C GLU A 343 -15.97 7.76 -23.72
N ASN A 344 -15.72 7.80 -22.42
CA ASN A 344 -16.18 8.85 -21.50
C ASN A 344 -15.12 9.92 -21.24
N ALA A 345 -13.89 9.75 -21.76
CA ALA A 345 -12.74 10.61 -21.45
C ALA A 345 -12.82 12.04 -22.02
N ALA A 346 -13.69 12.31 -23.00
CA ALA A 346 -13.64 13.52 -23.81
C ALA A 346 -14.33 14.77 -23.23
N ALA A 347 -15.05 14.67 -22.09
CA ALA A 347 -15.91 15.77 -21.60
C ALA A 347 -15.85 15.96 -20.08
N LEU A 348 -14.66 15.80 -19.46
CA LEU A 348 -14.55 15.99 -18.03
C LEU A 348 -14.62 17.46 -17.61
N THR A 349 -15.42 17.73 -16.60
CA THR A 349 -15.47 19.03 -15.91
C THR A 349 -15.38 18.81 -14.40
N ALA A 350 -14.71 19.73 -13.70
CA ALA A 350 -14.65 19.76 -12.25
C ALA A 350 -15.48 20.97 -11.75
N GLN A 351 -16.41 20.71 -10.85
CA GLN A 351 -17.23 21.74 -10.20
C GLN A 351 -16.92 21.77 -8.72
N LEU A 352 -16.46 22.92 -8.25
CA LEU A 352 -16.16 23.19 -6.85
C LEU A 352 -17.39 23.79 -6.19
N ASP A 353 -17.86 23.18 -5.11
CA ASP A 353 -18.96 23.64 -4.27
C ASP A 353 -18.38 24.02 -2.90
N LEU A 354 -18.18 25.34 -2.68
CA LEU A 354 -17.68 25.92 -1.45
C LEU A 354 -18.59 27.07 -1.01
N PRO A 355 -18.86 27.24 0.29
CA PRO A 355 -19.50 28.44 0.80
C PRO A 355 -18.58 29.67 0.60
N GLN A 356 -19.16 30.86 0.58
CA GLN A 356 -18.37 32.09 0.45
C GLN A 356 -17.53 32.40 1.70
N GLU A 357 -18.02 32.00 2.88
CA GLU A 357 -17.35 32.13 4.17
C GLU A 357 -17.80 31.00 5.11
N LEU A 358 -16.98 30.67 6.09
CA LEU A 358 -17.29 29.72 7.18
C LEU A 358 -17.61 30.52 8.47
N GLU A 359 -18.38 29.92 9.37
CA GLU A 359 -18.59 30.44 10.72
C GLU A 359 -17.71 29.68 11.72
N ALA A 360 -17.00 30.43 12.60
CA ALA A 360 -16.19 29.84 13.66
C ALA A 360 -17.06 29.14 14.74
N PRO A 361 -16.63 28.03 15.36
CA PRO A 361 -15.31 27.45 15.20
C PRO A 361 -15.21 26.53 13.97
N VAL A 362 -14.02 26.50 13.33
CA VAL A 362 -13.65 25.56 12.28
C VAL A 362 -12.57 24.64 12.82
N GLN A 363 -12.68 23.34 12.58
CA GLN A 363 -11.71 22.35 13.05
C GLN A 363 -10.82 21.86 11.90
N LEU A 364 -9.55 21.59 12.21
CA LEU A 364 -8.63 20.91 11.29
C LEU A 364 -9.26 19.60 10.78
N GLY A 365 -9.26 19.39 9.47
CA GLY A 365 -9.86 18.22 8.82
C GLY A 365 -11.38 18.28 8.65
N GLN A 366 -12.06 19.35 9.12
CA GLN A 366 -13.48 19.54 8.90
C GLN A 366 -13.78 19.66 7.40
N THR A 367 -14.74 18.87 6.89
CA THR A 367 -15.24 19.03 5.51
C THR A 367 -15.96 20.35 5.37
N VAL A 368 -15.49 21.20 4.45
CA VAL A 368 -16.00 22.56 4.22
C VAL A 368 -16.59 22.75 2.83
N GLY A 369 -16.42 21.78 1.96
CA GLY A 369 -16.98 21.78 0.63
C GLY A 369 -16.69 20.49 -0.11
N THR A 370 -17.06 20.43 -1.39
CA THR A 370 -16.83 19.27 -2.26
C THR A 370 -16.39 19.67 -3.66
N VAL A 371 -15.66 18.78 -4.32
CA VAL A 371 -15.38 18.84 -5.76
C VAL A 371 -16.09 17.70 -6.44
N ARG A 372 -17.02 18.02 -7.36
CA ARG A 372 -17.71 17.04 -8.19
C ARG A 372 -17.07 16.97 -9.56
N ILE A 373 -16.75 15.74 -9.99
CA ILE A 373 -16.24 15.47 -11.32
C ILE A 373 -17.36 14.93 -12.19
N LEU A 374 -17.57 15.55 -13.33
CA LEU A 374 -18.66 15.26 -14.26
C LEU A 374 -18.11 14.89 -15.64
N SER A 375 -18.79 13.94 -16.30
CA SER A 375 -18.67 13.69 -17.73
C SER A 375 -20.02 14.02 -18.38
N GLY A 376 -20.10 15.17 -19.03
CA GLY A 376 -21.38 15.75 -19.42
C GLY A 376 -22.27 16.03 -18.22
N GLU A 377 -23.43 15.36 -18.15
CA GLU A 377 -24.36 15.45 -17.01
C GLU A 377 -24.16 14.35 -15.95
N THR A 378 -23.30 13.36 -16.22
CA THR A 378 -23.07 12.23 -15.31
C THR A 378 -22.01 12.55 -14.30
N GLN A 379 -22.34 12.45 -12.99
CA GLN A 379 -21.38 12.57 -11.90
C GLN A 379 -20.56 11.29 -11.81
N LEU A 380 -19.22 11.44 -11.91
CA LEU A 380 -18.27 10.35 -11.86
C LEU A 380 -17.66 10.16 -10.46
N GLY A 381 -17.56 11.25 -9.69
CA GLY A 381 -17.01 11.22 -8.34
C GLY A 381 -17.30 12.51 -7.60
N GLU A 382 -17.23 12.46 -6.27
CA GLU A 382 -17.32 13.60 -5.36
C GLU A 382 -16.24 13.46 -4.30
N TYR A 383 -15.47 14.52 -4.10
CA TYR A 383 -14.30 14.55 -3.24
C TYR A 383 -14.43 15.69 -2.25
N GLU A 384 -14.10 15.43 -0.99
CA GLU A 384 -14.16 16.42 0.07
C GLU A 384 -13.06 17.45 -0.03
N VAL A 385 -13.41 18.69 0.26
CA VAL A 385 -12.46 19.76 0.54
C VAL A 385 -12.49 20.02 2.04
N ARG A 386 -11.34 19.99 2.70
CA ARG A 386 -11.24 20.07 4.14
C ARG A 386 -10.49 21.31 4.58
N ALA A 387 -10.78 21.79 5.80
CA ALA A 387 -9.99 22.84 6.44
C ALA A 387 -8.61 22.27 6.84
N ALA A 388 -7.53 22.96 6.48
CA ALA A 388 -6.16 22.57 6.80
C ALA A 388 -5.60 23.25 8.06
N ALA A 389 -6.43 23.99 8.81
CA ALA A 389 -6.11 24.57 10.10
C ALA A 389 -7.37 24.75 10.93
N ASP A 390 -7.19 24.91 12.24
CA ASP A 390 -8.25 25.31 13.16
C ASP A 390 -8.49 26.83 13.08
N ALA A 391 -9.74 27.26 13.34
CA ALA A 391 -10.05 28.64 13.61
C ALA A 391 -11.06 28.70 14.78
N GLU A 392 -10.58 29.15 15.93
CA GLU A 392 -11.37 29.21 17.14
C GLU A 392 -12.39 30.33 17.09
N LYS A 393 -13.51 30.14 17.78
CA LYS A 393 -14.49 31.21 17.92
C LYS A 393 -13.91 32.35 18.79
N MET A 394 -13.95 33.58 18.28
CA MET A 394 -13.51 34.76 19.00
C MET A 394 -14.34 34.92 20.27
N ASP A 395 -13.70 34.91 21.43
CA ASP A 395 -14.31 35.29 22.69
C ASP A 395 -14.12 36.76 22.99
N PHE A 396 -14.77 37.25 24.07
CA PHE A 396 -14.65 38.64 24.48
C PHE A 396 -13.21 39.05 24.85
N GLY A 397 -12.45 38.14 25.46
CA GLY A 397 -11.06 38.38 25.87
C GLY A 397 -10.15 38.59 24.66
N THR A 398 -10.25 37.71 23.67
CA THR A 398 -9.51 37.76 22.40
C THR A 398 -9.87 39.05 21.63
N ALA A 399 -11.17 39.32 21.49
CA ALA A 399 -11.64 40.54 20.81
C ALA A 399 -11.17 41.84 21.50
N PHE A 400 -11.18 41.84 22.84
CA PHE A 400 -10.69 43.01 23.61
C PHE A 400 -9.18 43.14 23.49
N GLY A 401 -8.41 42.06 23.52
CA GLY A 401 -6.96 42.06 23.30
C GLY A 401 -6.59 42.67 21.94
N LEU A 402 -7.19 42.17 20.85
CA LEU A 402 -6.98 42.71 19.51
C LEU A 402 -7.32 44.21 19.39
N LEU A 403 -8.41 44.64 20.02
CA LEU A 403 -8.78 46.05 20.06
C LEU A 403 -7.76 46.89 20.84
N TRP A 404 -7.24 46.35 21.97
CA TRP A 404 -6.25 47.01 22.79
C TRP A 404 -4.92 47.17 22.06
N ASP A 405 -4.46 46.11 21.39
CA ASP A 405 -3.23 46.14 20.61
C ASP A 405 -3.33 47.13 19.43
N ALA A 406 -4.48 47.13 18.74
CA ALA A 406 -4.75 48.13 17.69
C ALA A 406 -4.77 49.58 18.18
N LEU A 407 -5.23 49.82 19.42
CA LEU A 407 -5.28 51.17 20.02
C LEU A 407 -3.94 51.61 20.59
N THR A 408 -3.14 50.70 21.11
CA THR A 408 -1.87 51.03 21.79
C THR A 408 -0.66 50.91 20.88
N GLY A 409 -0.79 50.27 19.71
CA GLY A 409 0.31 50.02 18.78
C GLY A 409 1.37 49.09 19.32
N CYS A 410 1.06 48.30 20.38
CA CYS A 410 1.90 47.26 20.94
C CYS A 410 1.43 45.92 20.39
N GLU A 411 2.21 45.31 19.50
CA GLU A 411 2.06 43.90 19.18
C GLU A 411 2.56 43.09 20.40
N SER A 412 1.71 42.24 20.96
CA SER A 412 2.02 41.35 22.09
C SER A 412 2.75 40.10 21.65
#